data_3cfb25c0e98275bc10946be93ff43902
#
_entry.id   3cfb25c0e98275bc10946be93ff43902
#
_cell.length_a   1.000
_cell.length_b   1.000
_cell.length_c   1.000
_cell.angle_alpha   90.00
_cell.angle_beta   90.00
_cell.angle_gamma   90.00
#
_symmetry.space_group_name_H-M   'P 1'
#
loop_
_entity.id
_entity.type
_entity.pdbx_description
1 polymer ?
#
loop_
_entity_poly.entity_id
_entity_poly.type
_entity_poly.pdbx_seq_one_letter_code
_entity_poly.pdbx_strand_id
1 'polypeptide(L)'
;MAKNTANYGNDSIRQLKDEERVRLRPAVIFGSDGLDGCAHAAFEILSNAVDEARQGYGKLIILTAFRDGSIQVEDNGRGCPLDWNPSEKRFNWELVFCELYAGGKYNNNQGGDYDFSLGTNGLGSCATQYASEYMDVTVWRDGNKYSLHFKKGKVVGAKKKALEIEPSDEDRTGTTIKWRPDLEVFTSISIPHDWYRETMRRQAVVNANVTFRLRIEGDDGEFSEEDFCYPKGIEDYVLEKVGADYLTEPFFIEADRRGRDREDLPDYNVKITACMCFSRTFMMQEYYHNSSWLENGGSPEKAARSALTSAIDAYIKQQGKYNKNESGIKWQDVQDCLVLVTNCFSTQTSYENQTKKAINNRFIQQAMTAFFKERLSTYLIENKDAANKIMEQVLINK
;
A
#
# COMPACT_ATOMS: atom_id res chain seq x y z
N MET A 1 -12.89 -19.07 51.88
CA MET A 1 -12.44 -18.43 50.63
C MET A 1 -13.48 -17.42 50.21
N ALA A 2 -13.24 -16.14 50.46
CA ALA A 2 -14.15 -15.06 50.06
C ALA A 2 -14.09 -14.92 48.53
N LYS A 3 -15.21 -15.13 47.84
CA LYS A 3 -15.36 -14.77 46.40
C LYS A 3 -15.25 -13.27 46.30
N ASN A 4 -14.16 -12.79 45.74
CA ASN A 4 -14.01 -11.40 45.29
C ASN A 4 -14.97 -11.22 44.12
N THR A 5 -16.21 -10.86 44.40
CA THR A 5 -17.16 -10.38 43.38
C THR A 5 -16.67 -9.01 42.95
N ALA A 6 -15.90 -8.96 41.86
CA ALA A 6 -15.60 -7.70 41.19
C ALA A 6 -16.94 -6.98 40.94
N ASN A 7 -17.08 -5.81 41.58
CA ASN A 7 -18.31 -5.00 41.49
C ASN A 7 -18.43 -4.48 40.05
N TYR A 8 -19.12 -5.25 39.16
CA TYR A 8 -19.48 -4.82 37.82
C TYR A 8 -20.66 -3.83 37.94
N GLY A 9 -20.34 -2.55 38.06
CA GLY A 9 -21.30 -1.47 38.19
C GLY A 9 -21.06 -0.37 37.14
N ASN A 10 -21.86 0.69 37.20
CA ASN A 10 -21.78 1.82 36.25
C ASN A 10 -20.36 2.41 36.13
N ASP A 11 -19.61 2.42 37.20
CA ASP A 11 -18.23 2.95 37.25
C ASP A 11 -17.19 2.04 36.56
N SER A 12 -17.57 0.81 36.22
CA SER A 12 -16.71 -0.14 35.49
C SER A 12 -16.73 0.08 34.00
N ILE A 13 -17.67 0.91 33.49
CA ILE A 13 -17.82 1.21 32.04
C ILE A 13 -17.23 2.60 31.78
N ARG A 14 -16.14 2.66 31.03
CA ARG A 14 -15.50 3.91 30.62
C ARG A 14 -15.10 3.92 29.15
N GLN A 15 -15.10 5.10 28.54
CA GLN A 15 -14.57 5.29 27.21
C GLN A 15 -13.04 5.42 27.28
N LEU A 16 -12.32 4.64 26.45
CA LEU A 16 -10.87 4.81 26.27
C LEU A 16 -10.60 6.07 25.43
N LYS A 17 -9.60 6.84 25.83
CA LYS A 17 -9.02 7.92 25.02
C LYS A 17 -8.24 7.35 23.86
N ASP A 18 -7.95 8.13 22.83
CA ASP A 18 -7.28 7.69 21.62
C ASP A 18 -5.91 7.05 21.89
N GLU A 19 -5.09 7.67 22.75
CA GLU A 19 -3.82 7.09 23.24
C GLU A 19 -4.05 5.70 23.87
N GLU A 20 -5.03 5.58 24.77
CA GLU A 20 -5.34 4.32 25.45
C GLU A 20 -5.87 3.25 24.48
N ARG A 21 -6.67 3.64 23.48
CA ARG A 21 -7.17 2.72 22.43
C ARG A 21 -6.02 2.07 21.68
N VAL A 22 -5.04 2.86 21.25
CA VAL A 22 -3.89 2.37 20.50
C VAL A 22 -3.00 1.51 21.39
N ARG A 23 -2.60 2.01 22.56
CA ARG A 23 -1.64 1.34 23.44
C ARG A 23 -2.17 0.07 24.09
N LEU A 24 -3.48 0.02 24.44
CA LEU A 24 -4.10 -1.15 25.05
C LEU A 24 -4.71 -2.14 24.04
N ARG A 25 -4.95 -1.74 22.82
CA ARG A 25 -5.61 -2.54 21.77
C ARG A 25 -4.92 -2.39 20.40
N PRO A 26 -3.59 -2.57 20.29
CA PRO A 26 -2.86 -2.36 19.04
C PRO A 26 -3.37 -3.28 17.92
N ALA A 27 -3.79 -4.50 18.23
CA ALA A 27 -4.31 -5.43 17.24
C ALA A 27 -5.57 -4.93 16.51
N VAL A 28 -6.39 -4.08 17.15
CA VAL A 28 -7.57 -3.47 16.50
C VAL A 28 -7.16 -2.43 15.46
N ILE A 29 -6.07 -1.73 15.70
CA ILE A 29 -5.58 -0.64 14.84
C ILE A 29 -4.62 -1.17 13.77
N PHE A 30 -3.66 -2.01 14.17
CA PHE A 30 -2.59 -2.48 13.30
C PHE A 30 -2.78 -3.93 12.80
N GLY A 31 -3.90 -4.59 13.19
CA GLY A 31 -4.18 -5.97 12.83
C GLY A 31 -3.47 -7.02 13.68
N SER A 32 -2.46 -6.64 14.45
CA SER A 32 -1.69 -7.50 15.36
C SER A 32 -1.00 -6.65 16.43
N ASP A 33 -0.71 -7.24 17.58
CA ASP A 33 0.18 -6.69 18.62
C ASP A 33 1.62 -7.26 18.51
N GLY A 34 1.85 -8.10 17.53
CA GLY A 34 3.15 -8.69 17.21
C GLY A 34 3.93 -7.90 16.15
N LEU A 35 4.88 -8.60 15.55
CA LEU A 35 5.78 -8.04 14.54
C LEU A 35 5.03 -7.50 13.31
N ASP A 36 3.96 -8.19 12.88
CA ASP A 36 3.14 -7.74 11.74
C ASP A 36 2.46 -6.39 12.00
N GLY A 37 1.99 -6.17 13.23
CA GLY A 37 1.42 -4.88 13.64
C GLY A 37 2.47 -3.78 13.70
N CYS A 38 3.66 -4.08 14.20
CA CYS A 38 4.80 -3.16 14.21
C CYS A 38 5.22 -2.78 12.77
N ALA A 39 5.32 -3.75 11.87
CA ALA A 39 5.61 -3.54 10.47
C ALA A 39 4.51 -2.72 9.77
N HIS A 40 3.24 -2.96 10.10
CA HIS A 40 2.13 -2.17 9.59
C HIS A 40 2.22 -0.69 10.04
N ALA A 41 2.60 -0.43 11.29
CA ALA A 41 2.84 0.94 11.78
C ALA A 41 3.94 1.65 10.96
N ALA A 42 5.02 0.92 10.60
CA ALA A 42 6.06 1.46 9.71
C ALA A 42 5.52 1.78 8.30
N PHE A 43 4.69 0.90 7.76
CA PHE A 43 4.05 1.12 6.47
C PHE A 43 3.09 2.33 6.48
N GLU A 44 2.39 2.60 7.56
CA GLU A 44 1.50 3.76 7.67
C GLU A 44 2.26 5.11 7.57
N ILE A 45 3.47 5.21 8.13
CA ILE A 45 4.33 6.40 7.96
C ILE A 45 4.85 6.48 6.52
N LEU A 46 5.35 5.36 5.96
CA LEU A 46 5.83 5.29 4.59
C LEU A 46 4.74 5.70 3.58
N SER A 47 3.49 5.29 3.82
CA SER A 47 2.36 5.55 2.93
C SER A 47 2.07 7.05 2.76
N ASN A 48 2.35 7.88 3.77
CA ASN A 48 2.19 9.33 3.66
C ASN A 48 3.21 9.96 2.70
N ALA A 49 4.47 9.50 2.73
CA ALA A 49 5.50 9.92 1.79
C ALA A 49 5.16 9.47 0.35
N VAL A 50 4.63 8.24 0.20
CA VAL A 50 4.15 7.72 -1.09
C VAL A 50 3.01 8.58 -1.65
N ASP A 51 2.04 8.96 -0.80
CA ASP A 51 0.93 9.81 -1.23
C ASP A 51 1.40 11.18 -1.75
N GLU A 52 2.39 11.82 -1.11
CA GLU A 52 3.01 13.07 -1.59
C GLU A 52 3.70 12.88 -2.94
N ALA A 53 4.52 11.83 -3.08
CA ALA A 53 5.23 11.55 -4.33
C ALA A 53 4.25 11.28 -5.49
N ARG A 54 3.13 10.59 -5.24
CA ARG A 54 2.08 10.34 -6.23
C ARG A 54 1.36 11.59 -6.70
N GLN A 55 1.26 12.61 -5.84
CA GLN A 55 0.73 13.92 -6.24
C GLN A 55 1.74 14.75 -7.05
N GLY A 56 2.92 14.19 -7.34
CA GLY A 56 3.99 14.85 -8.07
C GLY A 56 4.91 15.72 -7.21
N TYR A 57 4.76 15.66 -5.89
CA TYR A 57 5.58 16.40 -4.94
C TYR A 57 6.68 15.50 -4.37
N GLY A 58 7.88 15.64 -4.92
CA GLY A 58 9.03 14.82 -4.57
C GLY A 58 9.13 13.53 -5.39
N LYS A 59 10.36 13.01 -5.48
CA LYS A 59 10.67 11.77 -6.25
C LYS A 59 11.64 10.86 -5.50
N LEU A 60 11.99 11.20 -4.27
CA LEU A 60 12.88 10.41 -3.43
C LEU A 60 12.22 10.19 -2.07
N ILE A 61 12.10 8.93 -1.70
CA ILE A 61 11.65 8.47 -0.38
C ILE A 61 12.76 7.62 0.20
N ILE A 62 13.21 7.97 1.42
CA ILE A 62 14.28 7.25 2.11
C ILE A 62 13.68 6.60 3.36
N LEU A 63 13.85 5.29 3.49
CA LEU A 63 13.57 4.56 4.72
C LEU A 63 14.90 4.14 5.33
N THR A 64 15.14 4.52 6.58
CA THR A 64 16.33 4.11 7.34
C THR A 64 15.91 3.21 8.49
N ALA A 65 16.46 2.01 8.55
CA ALA A 65 16.34 1.08 9.66
C ALA A 65 17.61 1.15 10.52
N PHE A 66 17.46 1.55 11.78
CA PHE A 66 18.55 1.67 12.72
C PHE A 66 18.71 0.40 13.56
N ARG A 67 19.94 0.14 14.00
CA ARG A 67 20.30 -1.03 14.81
C ARG A 67 19.55 -1.06 16.17
N ASP A 68 19.21 0.09 16.72
CA ASP A 68 18.46 0.19 17.98
C ASP A 68 16.96 -0.14 17.81
N GLY A 69 16.51 -0.48 16.61
CA GLY A 69 15.11 -0.75 16.27
C GLY A 69 14.30 0.51 15.96
N SER A 70 14.91 1.69 15.96
CA SER A 70 14.24 2.89 15.43
C SER A 70 14.20 2.88 13.91
N ILE A 71 13.23 3.60 13.37
CA ILE A 71 12.96 3.68 11.93
C ILE A 71 12.81 5.15 11.57
N GLN A 72 13.28 5.54 10.38
CA GLN A 72 13.10 6.88 9.86
C GLN A 72 12.56 6.82 8.44
N VAL A 73 11.60 7.66 8.13
CA VAL A 73 11.11 7.90 6.77
C VAL A 73 11.30 9.37 6.44
N GLU A 74 11.89 9.62 5.28
CA GLU A 74 12.12 10.95 4.73
C GLU A 74 11.51 11.06 3.34
N ASP A 75 10.87 12.17 3.05
CA ASP A 75 10.42 12.54 1.72
C ASP A 75 10.92 13.95 1.36
N ASN A 76 10.92 14.27 0.07
CA ASN A 76 11.17 15.60 -0.43
C ASN A 76 9.92 16.21 -1.07
N GLY A 77 8.76 15.96 -0.45
CA GLY A 77 7.47 16.56 -0.82
C GLY A 77 7.31 17.99 -0.35
N ARG A 78 6.07 18.43 -0.19
CA ARG A 78 5.74 19.82 0.25
C ARG A 78 6.02 20.08 1.73
N GLY A 79 6.20 19.05 2.53
CA GLY A 79 6.24 19.13 3.99
C GLY A 79 4.85 19.17 4.63
N CYS A 80 4.64 18.35 5.65
CA CYS A 80 3.37 18.27 6.39
C CYS A 80 3.11 19.62 7.09
N PRO A 81 1.94 20.27 6.93
CA PRO A 81 1.61 21.47 7.67
C PRO A 81 1.45 21.13 9.17
N LEU A 82 2.19 21.82 10.05
CA LEU A 82 2.18 21.60 11.50
C LEU A 82 1.67 22.81 12.29
N ASP A 83 1.60 23.97 11.67
CA ASP A 83 1.27 25.27 12.23
C ASP A 83 -0.19 25.41 12.67
N TRP A 84 -0.55 26.59 13.13
CA TRP A 84 -1.88 26.91 13.63
C TRP A 84 -2.95 26.84 12.53
N ASN A 85 -4.02 26.10 12.79
CA ASN A 85 -5.20 25.99 11.93
C ASN A 85 -6.32 26.92 12.46
N PRO A 86 -6.61 28.03 11.78
CA PRO A 86 -7.65 28.94 12.25
C PRO A 86 -9.06 28.34 12.24
N SER A 87 -9.35 27.42 11.32
CA SER A 87 -10.66 26.78 11.17
C SER A 87 -10.93 25.81 12.32
N GLU A 88 -9.91 25.05 12.74
CA GLU A 88 -9.99 24.06 13.81
C GLU A 88 -9.66 24.68 15.18
N LYS A 89 -9.13 25.92 15.23
CA LYS A 89 -8.70 26.67 16.45
C LYS A 89 -7.66 25.90 17.27
N ARG A 90 -6.75 25.20 16.60
CA ARG A 90 -5.63 24.44 17.18
C ARG A 90 -4.52 24.22 16.16
N PHE A 91 -3.42 23.64 16.56
CA PHE A 91 -2.33 23.32 15.66
C PHE A 91 -2.66 22.10 14.78
N ASN A 92 -2.22 22.11 13.52
CA ASN A 92 -2.35 20.96 12.62
C ASN A 92 -1.64 19.73 13.16
N TRP A 93 -0.49 19.88 13.85
CA TRP A 93 0.19 18.75 14.44
C TRP A 93 -0.67 18.00 15.48
N GLU A 94 -1.55 18.69 16.21
CA GLU A 94 -2.48 18.04 17.13
C GLU A 94 -3.49 17.15 16.39
N LEU A 95 -3.94 17.61 15.21
CA LEU A 95 -4.83 16.83 14.35
C LEU A 95 -4.12 15.62 13.76
N VAL A 96 -2.92 15.82 13.21
CA VAL A 96 -2.19 14.76 12.48
C VAL A 96 -1.64 13.68 13.42
N PHE A 97 -1.13 14.08 14.58
CA PHE A 97 -0.40 13.17 15.47
C PHE A 97 -1.12 12.82 16.77
N CYS A 98 -2.20 13.52 17.15
CA CYS A 98 -2.87 13.32 18.44
C CYS A 98 -4.36 13.02 18.34
N GLU A 99 -4.93 12.96 17.13
CA GLU A 99 -6.34 12.60 16.94
C GLU A 99 -6.50 11.50 15.90
N LEU A 100 -7.21 10.45 16.31
CA LEU A 100 -7.65 9.41 15.38
C LEU A 100 -8.78 9.98 14.51
N TYR A 101 -8.80 9.56 13.25
CA TYR A 101 -9.79 10.01 12.27
C TYR A 101 -9.70 11.52 11.95
N ALA A 102 -8.54 12.14 12.13
CA ALA A 102 -8.26 13.49 11.69
C ALA A 102 -7.28 13.48 10.50
N GLY A 103 -7.51 14.30 9.48
CA GLY A 103 -6.64 14.37 8.30
C GLY A 103 -7.27 15.15 7.16
N GLY A 104 -6.48 15.41 6.11
CA GLY A 104 -6.89 16.18 4.93
C GLY A 104 -7.33 15.35 3.71
N LYS A 105 -7.44 14.01 3.85
CA LYS A 105 -7.63 13.10 2.70
C LYS A 105 -9.02 12.47 2.62
N TYR A 106 -10.07 13.12 3.15
CA TYR A 106 -11.43 12.55 3.22
C TYR A 106 -12.28 12.74 1.96
N ASN A 107 -11.95 13.69 1.08
CA ASN A 107 -12.76 14.04 -0.09
C ASN A 107 -12.21 13.39 -1.38
N ASN A 108 -12.01 12.07 -1.38
CA ASN A 108 -11.31 11.34 -2.44
C ASN A 108 -12.09 11.18 -3.76
N ASN A 109 -13.36 11.59 -3.84
CA ASN A 109 -14.19 11.42 -5.05
C ASN A 109 -14.67 12.75 -5.65
N GLN A 110 -14.02 13.88 -5.31
CA GLN A 110 -14.40 15.22 -5.74
C GLN A 110 -13.39 15.89 -6.69
N GLY A 111 -12.41 15.14 -7.21
CA GLY A 111 -11.37 15.67 -8.12
C GLY A 111 -10.30 16.50 -7.40
N GLY A 112 -9.95 16.13 -6.16
CA GLY A 112 -8.92 16.79 -5.37
C GLY A 112 -7.54 16.11 -5.44
N ASP A 113 -6.56 16.70 -4.79
CA ASP A 113 -5.15 16.27 -4.81
C ASP A 113 -4.94 14.82 -4.32
N TYR A 114 -5.85 14.22 -3.56
CA TYR A 114 -5.66 12.90 -2.95
C TYR A 114 -6.69 11.85 -3.39
N ASP A 115 -7.17 11.94 -4.63
CA ASP A 115 -8.21 11.03 -5.16
C ASP A 115 -7.89 9.53 -5.00
N PHE A 116 -6.62 9.16 -5.06
CA PHE A 116 -6.17 7.75 -4.98
C PHE A 116 -5.22 7.49 -3.81
N SER A 117 -5.37 8.17 -2.67
CA SER A 117 -4.43 8.05 -1.56
C SER A 117 -4.48 6.70 -0.85
N LEU A 118 -3.32 6.28 -0.31
CA LEU A 118 -3.18 5.13 0.59
C LEU A 118 -3.75 5.41 1.98
N GLY A 119 -3.46 6.60 2.51
CA GLY A 119 -3.85 7.04 3.84
C GLY A 119 -5.22 7.73 3.84
N THR A 120 -6.32 6.97 3.86
CA THR A 120 -7.69 7.51 3.77
C THR A 120 -8.39 7.71 5.11
N ASN A 121 -7.93 7.07 6.18
CA ASN A 121 -8.68 6.99 7.44
C ASN A 121 -8.20 8.00 8.50
N GLY A 122 -7.12 8.76 8.27
CA GLY A 122 -6.57 9.68 9.27
C GLY A 122 -6.10 8.98 10.55
N LEU A 123 -5.61 7.76 10.43
CA LEU A 123 -5.19 6.93 11.56
C LEU A 123 -3.68 6.78 11.67
N GLY A 124 -2.98 6.64 10.54
CA GLY A 124 -1.62 6.12 10.47
C GLY A 124 -0.61 6.88 11.31
N SER A 125 -0.45 8.19 11.11
CA SER A 125 0.53 9.01 11.86
C SER A 125 0.21 9.07 13.34
N CYS A 126 -1.05 9.28 13.69
CA CYS A 126 -1.51 9.37 15.09
C CYS A 126 -1.34 8.03 15.80
N ALA A 127 -1.78 6.93 15.20
CA ALA A 127 -1.67 5.61 15.81
C ALA A 127 -0.19 5.19 15.97
N THR A 128 0.65 5.41 14.95
CA THR A 128 2.09 5.10 15.05
C THR A 128 2.77 5.94 16.14
N GLN A 129 2.41 7.23 16.25
CA GLN A 129 2.92 8.10 17.31
C GLN A 129 2.55 7.56 18.70
N TYR A 130 1.28 7.16 18.92
CA TYR A 130 0.84 6.59 20.19
C TYR A 130 1.49 5.22 20.52
N ALA A 131 1.84 4.46 19.49
CA ALA A 131 2.49 3.16 19.62
C ALA A 131 4.03 3.23 19.71
N SER A 132 4.60 4.43 19.82
CA SER A 132 6.04 4.66 19.84
C SER A 132 6.57 4.97 21.24
N GLU A 133 7.80 4.52 21.50
CA GLU A 133 8.57 4.96 22.67
C GLU A 133 8.91 6.44 22.56
N TYR A 134 9.32 6.86 21.36
CA TYR A 134 9.48 8.25 20.98
C TYR A 134 9.19 8.44 19.49
N MET A 135 8.85 9.68 19.11
CA MET A 135 8.75 10.10 17.71
C MET A 135 9.23 11.54 17.57
N ASP A 136 10.17 11.72 16.65
CA ASP A 136 10.69 13.01 16.20
C ASP A 136 10.14 13.32 14.82
N VAL A 137 9.53 14.50 14.67
CA VAL A 137 9.00 14.99 13.41
C VAL A 137 9.75 16.24 13.03
N THR A 138 10.36 16.26 11.86
CA THR A 138 11.02 17.44 11.29
C THR A 138 10.42 17.72 9.93
N VAL A 139 10.03 18.98 9.70
CA VAL A 139 9.42 19.40 8.45
C VAL A 139 10.13 20.63 7.93
N TRP A 140 10.47 20.65 6.65
CA TRP A 140 10.93 21.81 5.92
C TRP A 140 9.84 22.32 5.00
N ARG A 141 9.38 23.53 5.26
CA ARG A 141 8.27 24.13 4.53
C ARG A 141 8.32 25.65 4.62
N ASP A 142 8.04 26.34 3.51
CA ASP A 142 7.92 27.79 3.44
C ASP A 142 9.11 28.54 4.04
N GLY A 143 10.35 28.04 3.81
CA GLY A 143 11.60 28.63 4.32
C GLY A 143 11.83 28.45 5.82
N ASN A 144 11.09 27.58 6.47
CA ASN A 144 11.24 27.26 7.88
C ASN A 144 11.47 25.76 8.09
N LYS A 145 12.14 25.44 9.20
CA LYS A 145 12.26 24.12 9.77
C LYS A 145 11.38 24.04 11.01
N TYR A 146 10.47 23.09 11.00
CA TYR A 146 9.56 22.78 12.10
C TYR A 146 10.05 21.52 12.80
N SER A 147 10.13 21.52 14.13
CA SER A 147 10.53 20.37 14.93
C SER A 147 9.52 20.08 16.03
N LEU A 148 9.19 18.80 16.19
CA LEU A 148 8.23 18.34 17.18
C LEU A 148 8.69 17.00 17.73
N HIS A 149 8.60 16.84 19.04
CA HIS A 149 9.03 15.62 19.73
C HIS A 149 7.92 15.02 20.60
N PHE A 150 7.73 13.70 20.49
CA PHE A 150 6.81 12.92 21.32
C PHE A 150 7.56 11.84 22.10
N LYS A 151 7.05 11.54 23.28
CA LYS A 151 7.52 10.44 24.11
C LYS A 151 6.34 9.68 24.70
N LYS A 152 6.26 8.37 24.44
CA LYS A 152 5.18 7.48 24.91
C LYS A 152 3.78 8.06 24.72
N GLY A 153 3.47 8.50 23.49
CA GLY A 153 2.17 9.04 23.13
C GLY A 153 1.92 10.50 23.52
N LYS A 154 2.86 11.18 24.17
CA LYS A 154 2.70 12.55 24.65
C LYS A 154 3.70 13.49 24.00
N VAL A 155 3.24 14.68 23.62
CA VAL A 155 4.12 15.73 23.16
C VAL A 155 5.04 16.18 24.31
N VAL A 156 6.32 16.38 23.99
CA VAL A 156 7.29 16.89 24.97
C VAL A 156 7.20 18.41 25.03
N GLY A 157 7.13 18.95 26.25
CA GLY A 157 6.98 20.38 26.48
C GLY A 157 5.51 20.83 26.65
N ALA A 158 5.33 22.14 26.85
CA ALA A 158 4.01 22.72 26.96
C ALA A 158 3.37 22.83 25.56
N LYS A 159 2.13 22.37 25.38
CA LYS A 159 1.44 22.30 24.07
C LYS A 159 1.64 23.55 23.17
N LYS A 160 1.55 24.77 23.74
CA LYS A 160 1.72 26.02 23.00
C LYS A 160 3.16 26.32 22.56
N LYS A 161 4.14 25.58 23.10
CA LYS A 161 5.58 25.74 22.83
C LYS A 161 6.23 24.45 22.38
N ALA A 162 5.44 23.42 22.10
CA ALA A 162 5.93 22.11 21.70
C ALA A 162 6.46 22.11 20.25
N LEU A 163 5.84 22.91 19.38
CA LEU A 163 6.30 23.09 18.01
C LEU A 163 7.40 24.16 18.01
N GLU A 164 8.61 23.75 17.68
CA GLU A 164 9.74 24.64 17.44
C GLU A 164 9.78 25.03 15.98
N ILE A 165 9.96 26.33 15.69
CA ILE A 165 10.00 26.88 14.34
C ILE A 165 11.25 27.71 14.21
N GLU A 166 12.11 27.36 13.27
CA GLU A 166 13.36 28.07 13.00
C GLU A 166 13.42 28.42 11.49
N PRO A 167 13.92 29.61 11.10
CA PRO A 167 14.24 29.88 9.72
C PRO A 167 15.23 28.84 9.20
N SER A 168 15.06 28.39 7.97
CA SER A 168 15.95 27.43 7.33
C SER A 168 16.56 28.04 6.07
N ASP A 169 17.88 28.03 6.01
CA ASP A 169 18.63 28.39 4.80
C ASP A 169 18.76 27.18 3.83
N GLU A 170 18.24 26.01 4.21
CA GLU A 170 18.24 24.84 3.34
C GLU A 170 17.22 25.02 2.21
N ASP A 171 17.68 24.93 0.97
CA ASP A 171 16.81 24.92 -0.22
C ASP A 171 16.16 23.52 -0.36
N ARG A 172 15.33 23.14 0.62
CA ARG A 172 14.60 21.88 0.62
C ARG A 172 13.19 22.04 1.19
N THR A 173 12.30 21.16 0.76
CA THR A 173 11.02 20.89 1.38
C THR A 173 10.90 19.39 1.68
N GLY A 174 10.00 19.02 2.55
CA GLY A 174 9.71 17.61 2.86
C GLY A 174 9.48 17.34 4.33
N THR A 175 9.24 16.09 4.63
CA THR A 175 8.97 15.59 5.98
C THR A 175 9.95 14.48 6.34
N THR A 176 10.49 14.54 7.55
CA THR A 176 11.27 13.46 8.16
C THR A 176 10.59 13.05 9.46
N ILE A 177 10.26 11.78 9.59
CA ILE A 177 9.73 11.18 10.82
C ILE A 177 10.65 10.06 11.25
N LYS A 178 11.24 10.21 12.45
CA LYS A 178 12.02 9.16 13.10
C LYS A 178 11.29 8.71 14.35
N TRP A 179 11.11 7.41 14.54
CA TRP A 179 10.45 6.86 15.72
C TRP A 179 11.06 5.52 16.12
N ARG A 180 10.82 5.15 17.35
CA ARG A 180 11.10 3.80 17.83
C ARG A 180 9.79 3.19 18.30
N PRO A 181 9.34 2.04 17.74
CA PRO A 181 8.17 1.33 18.25
C PRO A 181 8.35 0.95 19.72
N ASP A 182 7.26 0.96 20.50
CA ASP A 182 7.30 0.72 21.92
C ASP A 182 7.03 -0.76 22.25
N LEU A 183 7.95 -1.41 22.98
CA LEU A 183 7.79 -2.78 23.49
C LEU A 183 6.69 -2.92 24.55
N GLU A 184 6.17 -1.82 25.10
CA GLU A 184 4.96 -1.84 25.91
C GLU A 184 3.67 -1.98 25.08
N VAL A 185 3.77 -1.79 23.75
CA VAL A 185 2.65 -1.88 22.80
C VAL A 185 2.78 -3.10 21.92
N PHE A 186 3.96 -3.33 21.36
CA PHE A 186 4.25 -4.48 20.50
C PHE A 186 5.07 -5.53 21.22
N THR A 187 4.74 -6.78 21.01
CA THR A 187 5.49 -7.92 21.59
C THR A 187 6.86 -8.12 20.95
N SER A 188 7.08 -7.57 19.75
CA SER A 188 8.36 -7.52 19.03
C SER A 188 8.44 -6.29 18.13
N ILE A 189 9.63 -5.68 18.06
CA ILE A 189 9.92 -4.53 17.21
C ILE A 189 11.06 -4.81 16.20
N SER A 190 11.58 -6.04 16.17
CA SER A 190 12.69 -6.42 15.31
C SER A 190 12.20 -6.80 13.92
N ILE A 191 11.78 -5.80 13.13
CA ILE A 191 11.32 -6.00 11.76
C ILE A 191 12.50 -6.51 10.91
N PRO A 192 12.37 -7.65 10.21
CA PRO A 192 13.44 -8.19 9.36
C PRO A 192 13.82 -7.22 8.23
N HIS A 193 15.11 -7.13 7.90
CA HIS A 193 15.60 -6.28 6.82
C HIS A 193 14.96 -6.63 5.47
N ASP A 194 14.65 -7.91 5.23
CA ASP A 194 13.97 -8.36 4.01
C ASP A 194 12.55 -7.80 3.88
N TRP A 195 11.85 -7.56 5.00
CA TRP A 195 10.56 -6.91 4.96
C TRP A 195 10.66 -5.46 4.44
N TYR A 196 11.67 -4.70 4.90
CA TYR A 196 11.92 -3.35 4.40
C TYR A 196 12.25 -3.37 2.91
N ARG A 197 13.15 -4.28 2.49
CA ARG A 197 13.58 -4.44 1.10
C ARG A 197 12.40 -4.73 0.17
N GLU A 198 11.59 -5.73 0.53
CA GLU A 198 10.41 -6.10 -0.26
C GLU A 198 9.34 -5.00 -0.27
N THR A 199 9.14 -4.31 0.86
CA THR A 199 8.19 -3.19 0.94
C THR A 199 8.62 -2.03 0.03
N MET A 200 9.89 -1.62 0.09
CA MET A 200 10.43 -0.53 -0.74
C MET A 200 10.37 -0.89 -2.22
N ARG A 201 10.75 -2.12 -2.59
CA ARG A 201 10.64 -2.62 -3.96
C ARG A 201 9.20 -2.58 -4.47
N ARG A 202 8.25 -3.12 -3.72
CA ARG A 202 6.83 -3.12 -4.09
C ARG A 202 6.29 -1.70 -4.28
N GLN A 203 6.67 -0.76 -3.42
CA GLN A 203 6.27 0.62 -3.59
C GLN A 203 6.87 1.24 -4.86
N ALA A 204 8.13 0.95 -5.17
CA ALA A 204 8.78 1.43 -6.40
C ALA A 204 8.10 0.90 -7.67
N VAL A 205 7.69 -0.38 -7.67
CA VAL A 205 7.01 -1.03 -8.81
C VAL A 205 5.72 -0.32 -9.20
N VAL A 206 4.94 0.15 -8.22
CA VAL A 206 3.61 0.73 -8.47
C VAL A 206 3.59 2.26 -8.45
N ASN A 207 4.74 2.89 -8.19
CA ASN A 207 4.92 4.34 -8.22
C ASN A 207 6.08 4.69 -9.16
N ALA A 208 5.79 4.60 -10.46
CA ALA A 208 6.79 4.83 -11.52
C ALA A 208 7.53 6.17 -11.37
N ASN A 209 8.83 6.19 -11.65
CA ASN A 209 9.71 7.36 -11.54
C ASN A 209 9.88 7.93 -10.11
N VAL A 210 9.50 7.19 -9.07
CA VAL A 210 9.84 7.51 -7.68
C VAL A 210 10.96 6.58 -7.24
N THR A 211 12.02 7.15 -6.68
CA THR A 211 13.14 6.39 -6.11
C THR A 211 12.86 6.11 -4.63
N PHE A 212 12.93 4.84 -4.29
CA PHE A 212 12.80 4.35 -2.92
C PHE A 212 14.18 3.88 -2.45
N ARG A 213 14.80 4.63 -1.54
CA ARG A 213 16.11 4.32 -0.98
C ARG A 213 15.95 3.67 0.38
N LEU A 214 16.47 2.46 0.52
CA LEU A 214 16.58 1.75 1.79
C LEU A 214 17.99 1.94 2.35
N ARG A 215 18.06 2.39 3.60
CA ARG A 215 19.29 2.51 4.38
C ARG A 215 19.21 1.59 5.59
N ILE A 216 20.21 0.77 5.81
CA ILE A 216 20.26 -0.14 6.96
C ILE A 216 21.57 0.09 7.71
N GLU A 217 21.47 0.38 9.01
CA GLU A 217 22.62 0.50 9.89
C GLU A 217 23.17 -0.88 10.23
N GLY A 218 24.44 -1.12 9.88
CA GLY A 218 25.17 -2.34 10.22
C GLY A 218 25.69 -2.36 11.65
N ASP A 219 26.27 -3.50 12.07
CA ASP A 219 26.84 -3.66 13.41
C ASP A 219 28.07 -2.76 13.64
N ASP A 220 28.74 -2.34 12.59
CA ASP A 220 29.86 -1.39 12.60
C ASP A 220 29.42 0.09 12.67
N GLY A 221 28.11 0.36 12.60
CA GLY A 221 27.53 1.70 12.56
C GLY A 221 27.53 2.35 11.17
N GLU A 222 28.03 1.65 10.15
CA GLU A 222 27.97 2.12 8.77
C GLU A 222 26.62 1.78 8.13
N PHE A 223 26.21 2.58 7.14
CA PHE A 223 24.94 2.36 6.45
C PHE A 223 25.15 1.71 5.09
N SER A 224 24.47 0.59 4.86
CA SER A 224 24.27 0.07 3.50
C SER A 224 23.10 0.79 2.86
N GLU A 225 23.18 1.06 1.55
CA GLU A 225 22.14 1.71 0.79
C GLU A 225 21.73 0.87 -0.43
N GLU A 226 20.43 0.79 -0.69
CA GLU A 226 19.87 0.09 -1.86
C GLU A 226 18.73 0.94 -2.45
N ASP A 227 18.79 1.23 -3.76
CA ASP A 227 17.80 2.03 -4.47
C ASP A 227 16.88 1.13 -5.30
N PHE A 228 15.58 1.36 -5.21
CA PHE A 228 14.55 0.76 -6.04
C PHE A 228 13.89 1.86 -6.86
N CYS A 229 13.94 1.74 -8.19
CA CYS A 229 13.29 2.66 -9.10
C CYS A 229 12.91 1.91 -10.39
N TYR A 230 11.63 1.98 -10.76
CA TYR A 230 11.11 1.40 -11.99
C TYR A 230 10.48 2.51 -12.84
N PRO A 231 11.21 3.08 -13.81
CA PRO A 231 10.72 4.18 -14.64
C PRO A 231 9.41 3.89 -15.37
N LYS A 232 9.21 2.65 -15.82
CA LYS A 232 7.95 2.17 -16.42
C LYS A 232 7.10 1.35 -15.46
N GLY A 233 7.39 1.40 -14.14
CA GLY A 233 6.62 0.73 -13.12
C GLY A 233 6.52 -0.78 -13.31
N ILE A 234 5.30 -1.31 -13.37
CA ILE A 234 5.03 -2.76 -13.44
C ILE A 234 5.61 -3.42 -14.70
N GLU A 235 5.81 -2.68 -15.79
CA GLU A 235 6.41 -3.19 -17.02
C GLU A 235 7.88 -3.57 -16.81
N ASP A 236 8.69 -2.64 -16.29
CA ASP A 236 10.09 -2.89 -15.99
C ASP A 236 10.25 -4.02 -14.95
N TYR A 237 9.36 -4.08 -13.98
CA TYR A 237 9.38 -5.13 -12.97
C TYR A 237 9.10 -6.52 -13.53
N VAL A 238 8.09 -6.66 -14.39
CA VAL A 238 7.79 -7.93 -15.06
C VAL A 238 8.97 -8.38 -15.91
N LEU A 239 9.57 -7.45 -16.67
CA LEU A 239 10.76 -7.73 -17.49
C LEU A 239 11.95 -8.17 -16.62
N GLU A 240 12.20 -7.52 -15.47
CA GLU A 240 13.24 -7.90 -14.51
C GLU A 240 13.04 -9.33 -14.01
N LYS A 241 11.77 -9.68 -13.63
CA LYS A 241 11.46 -10.99 -13.04
C LYS A 241 11.53 -12.13 -14.03
N VAL A 242 11.05 -11.90 -15.25
CA VAL A 242 10.99 -12.93 -16.30
C VAL A 242 12.32 -13.05 -17.05
N GLY A 243 13.10 -11.98 -17.13
CA GLY A 243 14.33 -11.97 -17.94
C GLY A 243 14.03 -12.29 -19.40
N ALA A 244 14.81 -13.22 -19.99
CA ALA A 244 14.63 -13.69 -21.36
C ALA A 244 13.77 -14.98 -21.48
N ASP A 245 13.28 -15.51 -20.34
CA ASP A 245 12.65 -16.83 -20.28
C ASP A 245 11.12 -16.75 -20.32
N TYR A 246 10.59 -16.13 -21.39
CA TYR A 246 9.16 -16.02 -21.61
C TYR A 246 8.73 -16.74 -22.90
N LEU A 247 7.50 -17.24 -22.90
CA LEU A 247 6.81 -17.79 -24.09
C LEU A 247 6.27 -16.67 -24.98
N THR A 248 5.78 -15.61 -24.35
CA THR A 248 5.25 -14.42 -25.01
C THR A 248 5.91 -13.19 -24.41
N GLU A 249 6.23 -12.20 -25.24
CA GLU A 249 6.73 -10.93 -24.72
C GLU A 249 5.75 -10.31 -23.73
N PRO A 250 6.26 -9.70 -22.64
CA PRO A 250 5.40 -8.92 -21.73
C PRO A 250 4.65 -7.84 -22.49
N PHE A 251 3.34 -7.74 -22.25
CA PHE A 251 2.52 -6.69 -22.81
C PHE A 251 1.75 -5.94 -21.73
N PHE A 252 1.74 -4.62 -21.89
CA PHE A 252 1.10 -3.68 -20.99
C PHE A 252 -0.28 -3.32 -21.53
N ILE A 253 -1.26 -3.29 -20.62
CA ILE A 253 -2.64 -2.91 -20.90
C ILE A 253 -3.17 -1.97 -19.83
N GLU A 254 -4.02 -1.01 -20.24
CA GLU A 254 -4.64 -0.07 -19.33
C GLU A 254 -6.08 0.28 -19.73
N ALA A 255 -6.85 0.74 -18.77
CA ALA A 255 -8.18 1.27 -18.97
C ALA A 255 -8.63 2.14 -17.79
N ASP A 256 -9.42 3.16 -18.10
CA ASP A 256 -10.19 3.91 -17.14
C ASP A 256 -11.66 3.46 -17.17
N ARG A 257 -12.27 3.34 -16.00
CA ARG A 257 -13.68 2.94 -15.84
C ARG A 257 -14.34 3.83 -14.79
N ARG A 258 -15.66 3.99 -14.91
CA ARG A 258 -16.48 4.70 -13.94
C ARG A 258 -17.76 3.92 -13.68
N GLY A 259 -18.14 3.81 -12.42
CA GLY A 259 -19.35 3.09 -12.00
C GLY A 259 -19.45 3.01 -10.49
N ARG A 260 -20.31 2.12 -10.00
CA ARG A 260 -20.66 2.01 -8.58
C ARG A 260 -20.82 0.56 -8.12
N ASP A 261 -20.63 0.31 -6.84
CA ASP A 261 -20.80 -1.03 -6.26
C ASP A 261 -22.30 -1.44 -6.14
N ARG A 262 -23.20 -0.46 -5.93
CA ARG A 262 -24.64 -0.64 -5.83
C ARG A 262 -25.37 0.58 -6.43
N GLU A 263 -26.62 0.40 -6.85
CA GLU A 263 -27.43 1.45 -7.48
C GLU A 263 -27.65 2.70 -6.62
N ASP A 264 -27.70 2.52 -5.30
CA ASP A 264 -27.91 3.59 -4.30
C ASP A 264 -26.62 4.35 -3.93
N LEU A 265 -25.45 3.95 -4.45
CA LEU A 265 -24.18 4.59 -4.18
C LEU A 265 -23.72 5.50 -5.33
N PRO A 266 -22.90 6.52 -5.04
CA PRO A 266 -22.31 7.36 -6.08
C PRO A 266 -21.36 6.58 -6.98
N ASP A 267 -21.21 7.04 -8.22
CA ASP A 267 -20.17 6.55 -9.12
C ASP A 267 -18.80 6.98 -8.64
N TYR A 268 -17.82 6.13 -8.88
CA TYR A 268 -16.41 6.41 -8.63
C TYR A 268 -15.51 5.98 -9.79
N ASN A 269 -14.31 6.57 -9.86
CA ASN A 269 -13.35 6.30 -10.91
C ASN A 269 -12.45 5.13 -10.55
N VAL A 270 -12.14 4.31 -11.55
CA VAL A 270 -11.21 3.17 -11.43
C VAL A 270 -10.23 3.24 -12.59
N LYS A 271 -8.95 3.35 -12.29
CA LYS A 271 -7.86 3.20 -13.26
C LYS A 271 -7.22 1.83 -13.10
N ILE A 272 -7.15 1.06 -14.18
CA ILE A 272 -6.62 -0.30 -14.20
C ILE A 272 -5.39 -0.32 -15.09
N THR A 273 -4.28 -0.81 -14.58
CA THR A 273 -3.09 -1.13 -15.37
C THR A 273 -2.68 -2.56 -15.07
N ALA A 274 -2.21 -3.26 -16.08
CA ALA A 274 -1.67 -4.60 -15.93
C ALA A 274 -0.54 -4.85 -16.94
N CYS A 275 0.47 -5.59 -16.50
CA CYS A 275 1.49 -6.15 -17.38
C CYS A 275 1.45 -7.66 -17.23
N MET A 276 1.40 -8.39 -18.34
CA MET A 276 1.37 -9.85 -18.31
C MET A 276 2.19 -10.47 -19.44
N CYS A 277 2.69 -11.66 -19.17
CA CYS A 277 3.26 -12.57 -20.15
C CYS A 277 3.05 -14.01 -19.69
N PHE A 278 3.45 -14.94 -20.53
CA PHE A 278 3.43 -16.38 -20.20
C PHE A 278 4.84 -16.94 -20.24
N SER A 279 5.16 -17.87 -19.33
CA SER A 279 6.47 -18.53 -19.22
C SER A 279 6.27 -20.02 -18.93
N ARG A 280 7.27 -20.84 -19.24
CA ARG A 280 7.29 -22.29 -18.91
C ARG A 280 7.87 -22.56 -17.53
N THR A 281 8.74 -21.71 -17.06
CA THR A 281 9.65 -21.96 -15.93
C THR A 281 9.35 -21.03 -14.75
N PHE A 282 8.59 -19.95 -14.98
CA PHE A 282 8.32 -18.94 -13.99
C PHE A 282 6.85 -18.54 -13.97
N MET A 283 6.28 -18.46 -12.78
CA MET A 283 4.92 -17.94 -12.56
C MET A 283 4.93 -16.92 -11.45
N MET A 284 4.15 -15.86 -11.61
CA MET A 284 3.99 -14.80 -10.60
C MET A 284 2.67 -14.08 -10.82
N GLN A 285 1.88 -13.92 -9.78
CA GLN A 285 0.69 -13.08 -9.80
C GLN A 285 0.74 -12.13 -8.62
N GLU A 286 0.81 -10.83 -8.93
CA GLU A 286 0.78 -9.78 -7.92
C GLU A 286 -0.32 -8.78 -8.22
N TYR A 287 -1.07 -8.44 -7.18
CA TYR A 287 -2.20 -7.53 -7.27
C TYR A 287 -1.97 -6.35 -6.34
N TYR A 288 -2.08 -5.14 -6.89
CA TYR A 288 -1.93 -3.90 -6.15
C TYR A 288 -3.19 -3.04 -6.28
N HIS A 289 -3.54 -2.34 -5.22
CA HIS A 289 -4.64 -1.38 -5.23
C HIS A 289 -4.29 -0.14 -4.40
N ASN A 290 -4.39 1.05 -5.01
CA ASN A 290 -3.95 2.31 -4.42
C ASN A 290 -2.55 2.18 -3.77
N SER A 291 -1.59 1.57 -4.48
CA SER A 291 -0.23 1.23 -4.04
C SER A 291 -0.13 0.22 -2.88
N SER A 292 -1.23 -0.31 -2.34
CA SER A 292 -1.19 -1.45 -1.40
C SER A 292 -1.01 -2.76 -2.14
N TRP A 293 -0.08 -3.58 -1.70
CA TRP A 293 0.00 -4.97 -2.12
C TRP A 293 -1.12 -5.79 -1.49
N LEU A 294 -1.93 -6.42 -2.35
CA LEU A 294 -3.05 -7.25 -1.92
C LEU A 294 -2.57 -8.71 -1.72
N GLU A 295 -1.93 -8.96 -0.59
CA GLU A 295 -1.41 -10.30 -0.23
C GLU A 295 -2.48 -11.39 -0.32
N ASN A 296 -3.72 -11.05 0.05
CA ASN A 296 -4.86 -11.95 0.03
C ASN A 296 -5.77 -11.74 -1.21
N GLY A 297 -5.30 -11.01 -2.23
CA GLY A 297 -6.00 -10.80 -3.50
C GLY A 297 -7.30 -10.02 -3.37
N GLY A 298 -8.44 -10.70 -3.48
CA GLY A 298 -9.77 -10.09 -3.43
C GLY A 298 -10.36 -9.84 -4.82
N SER A 299 -10.99 -8.67 -5.02
CA SER A 299 -11.67 -8.35 -6.28
C SER A 299 -10.77 -8.45 -7.52
N PRO A 300 -9.51 -7.94 -7.53
CA PRO A 300 -8.62 -8.06 -8.68
C PRO A 300 -8.24 -9.50 -9.02
N GLU A 301 -7.91 -10.31 -8.02
CA GLU A 301 -7.57 -11.72 -8.21
C GLU A 301 -8.76 -12.49 -8.77
N LYS A 302 -9.96 -12.33 -8.17
CA LYS A 302 -11.20 -13.00 -8.64
C LYS A 302 -11.49 -12.63 -10.10
N ALA A 303 -11.29 -11.37 -10.46
CA ALA A 303 -11.47 -10.89 -11.83
C ALA A 303 -10.48 -11.54 -12.81
N ALA A 304 -9.19 -11.56 -12.48
CA ALA A 304 -8.16 -12.16 -13.31
C ALA A 304 -8.41 -13.66 -13.52
N ARG A 305 -8.67 -14.41 -12.44
CA ARG A 305 -8.97 -15.85 -12.49
C ARG A 305 -10.14 -16.17 -13.44
N SER A 306 -11.25 -15.48 -13.28
CA SER A 306 -12.44 -15.70 -14.11
C SER A 306 -12.23 -15.30 -15.56
N ALA A 307 -11.70 -14.10 -15.79
CA ALA A 307 -11.58 -13.54 -17.14
C ALA A 307 -10.53 -14.25 -17.99
N LEU A 308 -9.33 -14.48 -17.44
CA LEU A 308 -8.23 -15.08 -18.20
C LEU A 308 -8.53 -16.55 -18.52
N THR A 309 -9.06 -17.32 -17.55
CA THR A 309 -9.49 -18.70 -17.82
C THR A 309 -10.57 -18.75 -18.90
N SER A 310 -11.59 -17.89 -18.81
CA SER A 310 -12.68 -17.85 -19.79
C SER A 310 -12.21 -17.46 -21.20
N ALA A 311 -11.30 -16.48 -21.32
CA ALA A 311 -10.79 -16.03 -22.60
C ALA A 311 -9.95 -17.11 -23.29
N ILE A 312 -9.04 -17.75 -22.55
CA ILE A 312 -8.18 -18.84 -23.10
C ILE A 312 -9.02 -20.07 -23.44
N ASP A 313 -9.96 -20.47 -22.56
CA ASP A 313 -10.86 -21.62 -22.81
C ASP A 313 -11.71 -21.41 -24.09
N ALA A 314 -12.23 -20.18 -24.27
CA ALA A 314 -12.97 -19.83 -25.49
C ALA A 314 -12.09 -19.91 -26.75
N TYR A 315 -10.84 -19.46 -26.66
CA TYR A 315 -9.89 -19.56 -27.76
C TYR A 315 -9.57 -21.02 -28.12
N ILE A 316 -9.26 -21.86 -27.10
CA ILE A 316 -8.99 -23.30 -27.32
C ILE A 316 -10.17 -24.00 -27.97
N LYS A 317 -11.40 -23.69 -27.51
CA LYS A 317 -12.64 -24.20 -28.14
C LYS A 317 -12.79 -23.78 -29.59
N GLN A 318 -12.54 -22.51 -29.88
CA GLN A 318 -12.60 -21.97 -31.24
C GLN A 318 -11.57 -22.64 -32.17
N GLN A 319 -10.39 -23.00 -31.66
CA GLN A 319 -9.36 -23.73 -32.38
C GLN A 319 -9.65 -25.23 -32.53
N GLY A 320 -10.74 -25.75 -31.93
CA GLY A 320 -11.13 -27.17 -32.00
C GLY A 320 -10.12 -28.10 -31.33
N LYS A 321 -9.43 -27.68 -30.29
CA LYS A 321 -8.33 -28.43 -29.64
C LYS A 321 -8.78 -29.36 -28.52
N TYR A 322 -10.04 -29.30 -28.10
CA TYR A 322 -10.59 -30.26 -27.14
C TYR A 322 -11.08 -31.53 -27.81
N ASN A 323 -10.85 -32.65 -27.16
CA ASN A 323 -11.44 -33.91 -27.55
C ASN A 323 -12.96 -33.94 -27.24
N LYS A 324 -13.68 -34.87 -27.87
CA LYS A 324 -15.11 -35.07 -27.58
C LYS A 324 -15.32 -35.43 -26.10
N ASN A 325 -16.17 -34.69 -25.41
CA ASN A 325 -16.46 -34.81 -23.96
C ASN A 325 -15.30 -34.41 -23.01
N GLU A 326 -14.27 -33.75 -23.53
CA GLU A 326 -13.20 -33.22 -22.68
C GLU A 326 -13.65 -31.99 -21.91
N SER A 327 -13.33 -31.92 -20.60
CA SER A 327 -13.60 -30.73 -19.81
C SER A 327 -12.73 -29.56 -20.25
N GLY A 328 -13.22 -28.33 -20.07
CA GLY A 328 -12.42 -27.11 -20.28
C GLY A 328 -11.25 -27.00 -19.30
N ILE A 329 -10.38 -26.02 -19.54
CA ILE A 329 -9.28 -25.69 -18.66
C ILE A 329 -9.79 -25.11 -17.33
N LYS A 330 -8.95 -25.18 -16.30
CA LYS A 330 -9.18 -24.58 -14.99
C LYS A 330 -8.19 -23.43 -14.76
N TRP A 331 -8.40 -22.65 -13.72
CA TRP A 331 -7.49 -21.57 -13.34
C TRP A 331 -6.05 -22.07 -13.12
N GLN A 332 -5.88 -23.20 -12.47
CA GLN A 332 -4.54 -23.75 -12.20
C GLN A 332 -3.72 -23.94 -13.48
N ASP A 333 -4.37 -24.41 -14.56
CA ASP A 333 -3.71 -24.65 -15.84
C ASP A 333 -3.16 -23.35 -16.46
N VAL A 334 -3.85 -22.23 -16.21
CA VAL A 334 -3.44 -20.89 -16.64
C VAL A 334 -2.40 -20.32 -15.66
N GLN A 335 -2.63 -20.45 -14.37
CA GLN A 335 -1.80 -19.90 -13.31
C GLN A 335 -0.36 -20.40 -13.40
N ASP A 336 -0.17 -21.68 -13.70
CA ASP A 336 1.15 -22.33 -13.72
C ASP A 336 2.09 -21.83 -14.81
N CYS A 337 1.60 -21.04 -15.75
CA CYS A 337 2.43 -20.40 -16.80
C CYS A 337 2.23 -18.87 -16.88
N LEU A 338 1.45 -18.27 -15.98
CA LEU A 338 1.11 -16.85 -16.04
C LEU A 338 2.05 -16.01 -15.18
N VAL A 339 2.57 -14.95 -15.78
CA VAL A 339 3.20 -13.84 -15.08
C VAL A 339 2.28 -12.62 -15.23
N LEU A 340 1.75 -12.12 -14.12
CA LEU A 340 0.78 -11.03 -14.08
C LEU A 340 1.07 -10.08 -12.93
N VAL A 341 1.22 -8.81 -13.22
CA VAL A 341 1.22 -7.75 -12.20
C VAL A 341 0.12 -6.75 -12.56
N THR A 342 -0.75 -6.47 -11.61
CA THR A 342 -1.81 -5.48 -11.78
C THR A 342 -1.66 -4.35 -10.80
N ASN A 343 -1.94 -3.13 -11.23
CA ASN A 343 -2.03 -1.98 -10.36
C ASN A 343 -3.34 -1.23 -10.65
N CYS A 344 -4.25 -1.29 -9.70
CA CYS A 344 -5.57 -0.69 -9.80
C CYS A 344 -5.66 0.50 -8.84
N PHE A 345 -6.23 1.61 -9.31
CA PHE A 345 -6.50 2.78 -8.47
C PHE A 345 -8.00 3.08 -8.49
N SER A 346 -8.55 3.41 -7.35
CA SER A 346 -9.94 3.90 -7.26
C SER A 346 -10.09 5.02 -6.25
N THR A 347 -11.02 5.93 -6.52
CA THR A 347 -11.38 7.03 -5.62
C THR A 347 -12.25 6.56 -4.45
N GLN A 348 -12.75 5.33 -4.50
CA GLN A 348 -13.48 4.70 -3.41
C GLN A 348 -13.06 3.23 -3.28
N THR A 349 -12.57 2.86 -2.09
CA THR A 349 -12.06 1.51 -1.81
C THR A 349 -12.75 0.90 -0.59
N SER A 350 -13.14 -0.37 -0.72
CA SER A 350 -13.62 -1.19 0.39
C SER A 350 -12.56 -2.26 0.70
N TYR A 351 -11.70 -1.99 1.66
CA TYR A 351 -10.77 -2.98 2.20
C TYR A 351 -11.49 -3.96 3.13
N GLU A 352 -11.10 -5.23 3.11
CA GLU A 352 -11.66 -6.23 4.01
C GLU A 352 -11.31 -5.97 5.48
N ASN A 353 -10.14 -5.33 5.72
CA ASN A 353 -9.68 -4.94 7.05
C ASN A 353 -8.69 -3.77 6.96
N GLN A 354 -8.29 -3.24 8.12
CA GLN A 354 -7.37 -2.10 8.21
C GLN A 354 -5.97 -2.40 7.64
N THR A 355 -5.54 -3.66 7.60
CA THR A 355 -4.22 -4.02 7.05
C THR A 355 -4.13 -3.92 5.52
N LYS A 356 -5.24 -3.63 4.85
CA LYS A 356 -5.35 -3.34 3.41
C LYS A 356 -4.84 -4.46 2.49
N LYS A 357 -4.87 -5.72 2.95
CA LYS A 357 -4.35 -6.90 2.22
C LYS A 357 -5.32 -7.49 1.20
N ALA A 358 -6.58 -7.08 1.20
CA ALA A 358 -7.60 -7.47 0.22
C ALA A 358 -8.67 -6.39 0.08
N ILE A 359 -9.28 -6.31 -1.11
CA ILE A 359 -10.44 -5.45 -1.40
C ILE A 359 -11.62 -6.28 -1.87
N ASN A 360 -12.84 -5.80 -1.61
CA ASN A 360 -14.09 -6.52 -1.94
C ASN A 360 -15.07 -5.70 -2.80
N ASN A 361 -14.62 -4.60 -3.42
CA ASN A 361 -15.43 -3.77 -4.30
C ASN A 361 -16.00 -4.58 -5.48
N ARG A 362 -17.32 -4.62 -5.59
CA ARG A 362 -18.03 -5.35 -6.66
C ARG A 362 -17.79 -4.73 -8.03
N PHE A 363 -17.84 -3.41 -8.12
CA PHE A 363 -17.62 -2.71 -9.40
C PHE A 363 -16.19 -2.90 -9.88
N ILE A 364 -15.18 -2.84 -9.01
CA ILE A 364 -13.79 -3.09 -9.39
C ILE A 364 -13.65 -4.51 -9.96
N GLN A 365 -14.24 -5.52 -9.32
CA GLN A 365 -14.21 -6.89 -9.85
C GLN A 365 -14.86 -6.98 -11.23
N GLN A 366 -16.03 -6.37 -11.43
CA GLN A 366 -16.73 -6.37 -12.72
C GLN A 366 -15.92 -5.65 -13.81
N ALA A 367 -15.41 -4.47 -13.50
CA ALA A 367 -14.60 -3.65 -14.41
C ALA A 367 -13.33 -4.38 -14.84
N MET A 368 -12.59 -4.98 -13.90
CA MET A 368 -11.38 -5.75 -14.18
C MET A 368 -11.69 -7.05 -14.94
N THR A 369 -12.80 -7.72 -14.64
CA THR A 369 -13.22 -8.92 -15.38
C THR A 369 -13.47 -8.60 -16.85
N ALA A 370 -14.24 -7.54 -17.13
CA ALA A 370 -14.50 -7.09 -18.48
C ALA A 370 -13.22 -6.67 -19.22
N PHE A 371 -12.37 -5.90 -18.52
CA PHE A 371 -11.09 -5.43 -19.04
C PHE A 371 -10.15 -6.58 -19.44
N PHE A 372 -9.90 -7.53 -18.56
CA PHE A 372 -9.03 -8.67 -18.88
C PHE A 372 -9.58 -9.53 -20.00
N LYS A 373 -10.89 -9.80 -19.97
CA LYS A 373 -11.53 -10.61 -21.01
C LYS A 373 -11.41 -9.94 -22.38
N GLU A 374 -11.71 -8.66 -22.47
CA GLU A 374 -11.61 -7.88 -23.71
C GLU A 374 -10.16 -7.86 -24.22
N ARG A 375 -9.21 -7.43 -23.37
CA ARG A 375 -7.82 -7.24 -23.76
C ARG A 375 -7.13 -8.54 -24.15
N LEU A 376 -7.31 -9.61 -23.36
CA LEU A 376 -6.71 -10.89 -23.70
C LEU A 376 -7.35 -11.52 -24.96
N SER A 377 -8.68 -11.44 -25.12
CA SER A 377 -9.32 -11.96 -26.33
C SER A 377 -8.81 -11.25 -27.59
N THR A 378 -8.66 -9.92 -27.53
CA THR A 378 -8.07 -9.14 -28.64
C THR A 378 -6.62 -9.56 -28.90
N TYR A 379 -5.80 -9.68 -27.85
CA TYR A 379 -4.40 -10.11 -27.97
C TYR A 379 -4.26 -11.48 -28.63
N LEU A 380 -5.08 -12.46 -28.24
CA LEU A 380 -5.08 -13.81 -28.80
C LEU A 380 -5.47 -13.85 -30.28
N ILE A 381 -6.32 -12.92 -30.74
CA ILE A 381 -6.73 -12.82 -32.16
C ILE A 381 -5.62 -12.15 -32.99
N GLU A 382 -5.02 -11.08 -32.46
CA GLU A 382 -4.04 -10.28 -33.18
C GLU A 382 -2.66 -10.95 -33.25
N ASN A 383 -2.30 -11.75 -32.23
CA ASN A 383 -0.97 -12.35 -32.05
C ASN A 383 -1.03 -13.88 -32.10
N LYS A 384 -1.32 -14.44 -33.29
CA LYS A 384 -1.57 -15.88 -33.46
C LYS A 384 -0.44 -16.79 -32.96
N ASP A 385 0.83 -16.40 -33.17
CA ASP A 385 1.97 -17.21 -32.74
C ASP A 385 2.05 -17.24 -31.20
N ALA A 386 1.86 -16.12 -30.55
CA ALA A 386 1.79 -16.03 -29.10
C ALA A 386 0.58 -16.82 -28.55
N ALA A 387 -0.59 -16.67 -29.17
CA ALA A 387 -1.80 -17.37 -28.80
C ALA A 387 -1.65 -18.91 -28.89
N ASN A 388 -0.97 -19.41 -29.93
CA ASN A 388 -0.67 -20.83 -30.06
C ASN A 388 0.26 -21.32 -28.95
N LYS A 389 1.32 -20.56 -28.64
CA LYS A 389 2.23 -20.90 -27.52
C LYS A 389 1.51 -20.95 -26.18
N ILE A 390 0.64 -19.97 -25.91
CA ILE A 390 -0.21 -19.93 -24.68
C ILE A 390 -1.10 -21.16 -24.63
N MET A 391 -1.84 -21.42 -25.72
CA MET A 391 -2.75 -22.54 -25.81
C MET A 391 -2.04 -23.89 -25.56
N GLU A 392 -0.92 -24.10 -26.24
CA GLU A 392 -0.13 -25.34 -26.10
C GLU A 392 0.36 -25.51 -24.66
N GLN A 393 0.89 -24.45 -24.04
CA GLN A 393 1.37 -24.55 -22.67
C GLN A 393 0.24 -24.81 -21.66
N VAL A 394 -0.89 -24.12 -21.79
CA VAL A 394 -2.05 -24.32 -20.93
C VAL A 394 -2.64 -25.72 -21.08
N LEU A 395 -2.64 -26.28 -22.28
CA LEU A 395 -3.05 -27.68 -22.53
C LEU A 395 -2.04 -28.72 -21.98
N ILE A 396 -0.75 -28.36 -21.89
CA ILE A 396 0.26 -29.21 -21.23
C ILE A 396 0.06 -29.21 -19.71
N ASN A 397 -0.29 -28.05 -19.14
CA ASN A 397 -0.53 -27.92 -17.70
C ASN A 397 -1.83 -28.62 -17.23
N LYS A 398 -2.82 -28.79 -18.14
CA LYS A 398 -4.11 -29.43 -17.88
C LYS A 398 -4.01 -30.94 -17.66
#